data_2ec4d7b93a20069b4d66e726718ff3ba
#
_entry.id   2ec4d7b93a20069b4d66e726718ff3ba
#
_cell.length_a   1.000
_cell.length_b   1.000
_cell.length_c   1.000
_cell.angle_alpha   90.00
_cell.angle_beta   90.00
_cell.angle_gamma   90.00
#
_symmetry.space_group_name_H-M   'P 1'
#
loop_
_entity.id
_entity.type
_entity.pdbx_description
1 polymer ?
#
loop_
_entity_poly.entity_id
_entity_poly.type
_entity_poly.pdbx_seq_one_letter_code
_entity_poly.pdbx_strand_id
1 'polypeptide(L)'
;GAGKTTTFNLVIGLLSPDQGEVTVNGERVTHLPMPERARLGVGYLPQEASVFRNLTVRENLDIALEQTDLSSEQRRDRRQQLIEDFHLSAFINRLGFQLSGGERRRCEVARALASGANGPTYLLLDEPFAGVDPLAVADLQLLIEGLRSRGMGILITDHNVRETLATTDRAYILNDGAVLAAGRSEEVAADPKVRRYYLGEGFQL
;
A
#
# COMPACT_ATOMS: atom_id res chain seq x y z
N GLY A 1 18.47 2.52 -6.22
CA GLY A 1 17.69 3.10 -7.26
C GLY A 1 17.21 2.19 -8.39
N ALA A 2 16.59 0.98 -8.11
CA ALA A 2 16.10 0.10 -9.19
C ALA A 2 14.87 0.62 -9.97
N GLY A 3 14.27 1.77 -9.56
CA GLY A 3 13.10 2.36 -10.22
C GLY A 3 11.75 2.04 -9.56
N LYS A 4 11.70 1.36 -8.40
CA LYS A 4 10.45 1.00 -7.72
C LYS A 4 9.58 2.23 -7.39
N THR A 5 10.10 3.17 -6.65
CA THR A 5 9.39 4.41 -6.28
C THR A 5 9.01 5.24 -7.51
N THR A 6 9.87 5.26 -8.55
CA THR A 6 9.54 5.92 -9.82
C THR A 6 8.32 5.25 -10.47
N THR A 7 8.27 3.91 -10.50
CA THR A 7 7.11 3.17 -11.03
C THR A 7 5.85 3.50 -10.24
N PHE A 8 5.91 3.55 -8.91
CA PHE A 8 4.78 3.96 -8.08
C PHE A 8 4.33 5.38 -8.40
N ASN A 9 5.26 6.33 -8.47
CA ASN A 9 4.96 7.72 -8.79
C ASN A 9 4.31 7.89 -10.18
N LEU A 10 4.66 7.05 -11.14
CA LEU A 10 3.99 6.99 -12.45
C LEU A 10 2.56 6.45 -12.32
N VAL A 11 2.37 5.36 -11.54
CA VAL A 11 1.05 4.73 -11.35
C VAL A 11 0.09 5.65 -10.59
N ILE A 12 0.55 6.34 -9.55
CA ILE A 12 -0.29 7.25 -8.75
C ILE A 12 -0.47 8.63 -9.39
N GLY A 13 0.29 8.98 -10.44
CA GLY A 13 0.16 10.25 -11.18
C GLY A 13 0.93 11.42 -10.56
N LEU A 14 1.98 11.16 -9.77
CA LEU A 14 2.95 12.18 -9.34
C LEU A 14 4.00 12.45 -10.41
N LEU A 15 4.26 11.48 -11.30
CA LEU A 15 5.11 11.63 -12.46
C LEU A 15 4.33 11.25 -13.72
N SER A 16 4.69 11.86 -14.84
CA SER A 16 4.19 11.48 -16.17
C SER A 16 5.24 10.64 -16.89
N PRO A 17 4.86 9.54 -17.57
CA PRO A 17 5.81 8.77 -18.36
C PRO A 17 6.19 9.52 -19.65
N ASP A 18 7.46 9.42 -20.05
CA ASP A 18 7.92 9.93 -21.35
C ASP A 18 7.34 9.10 -22.50
N GLN A 19 7.14 7.80 -22.27
CA GLN A 19 6.54 6.85 -23.22
C GLN A 19 5.70 5.82 -22.47
N GLY A 20 4.76 5.23 -23.19
CA GLY A 20 3.84 4.24 -22.62
C GLY A 20 2.60 4.87 -21.99
N GLU A 21 1.83 4.03 -21.32
CA GLU A 21 0.57 4.44 -20.70
C GLU A 21 0.32 3.73 -19.37
N VAL A 22 -0.52 4.35 -18.54
CA VAL A 22 -1.06 3.77 -17.32
C VAL A 22 -2.55 3.59 -17.51
N THR A 23 -3.03 2.37 -17.22
CA THR A 23 -4.47 2.03 -17.27
C THR A 23 -4.93 1.50 -15.92
N VAL A 24 -6.14 1.85 -15.51
CA VAL A 24 -6.81 1.35 -14.31
C VAL A 24 -8.19 0.84 -14.74
N ASN A 25 -8.49 -0.43 -14.48
CA ASN A 25 -9.73 -1.09 -14.93
C ASN A 25 -10.02 -0.97 -16.43
N GLY A 26 -8.97 -0.93 -17.27
CA GLY A 26 -9.08 -0.73 -18.72
C GLY A 26 -9.22 0.72 -19.16
N GLU A 27 -9.38 1.67 -18.24
CA GLU A 27 -9.41 3.11 -18.56
C GLU A 27 -8.00 3.70 -18.55
N ARG A 28 -7.68 4.51 -19.56
CA ARG A 28 -6.40 5.19 -19.67
C ARG A 28 -6.35 6.38 -18.71
N VAL A 29 -5.49 6.31 -17.71
CA VAL A 29 -5.34 7.32 -16.67
C VAL A 29 -4.02 8.10 -16.74
N THR A 30 -3.25 7.93 -17.80
CA THR A 30 -1.90 8.50 -17.96
C THR A 30 -1.86 10.01 -17.69
N HIS A 31 -2.87 10.76 -18.13
CA HIS A 31 -2.94 12.22 -17.99
C HIS A 31 -3.69 12.68 -16.74
N LEU A 32 -4.26 11.76 -15.98
CA LEU A 32 -5.01 12.11 -14.79
C LEU A 32 -4.06 12.35 -13.59
N PRO A 33 -4.24 13.45 -12.86
CA PRO A 33 -3.48 13.71 -11.65
C PRO A 33 -3.90 12.76 -10.51
N MET A 34 -3.05 12.66 -9.49
CA MET A 34 -3.25 11.75 -8.34
C MET A 34 -4.66 11.80 -7.71
N PRO A 35 -5.29 12.98 -7.45
CA PRO A 35 -6.63 13.01 -6.87
C PRO A 35 -7.70 12.34 -7.73
N GLU A 36 -7.60 12.43 -9.05
CA GLU A 36 -8.54 11.80 -9.98
C GLU A 36 -8.34 10.29 -10.00
N ARG A 37 -7.07 9.81 -10.00
CA ARG A 37 -6.78 8.38 -9.87
C ARG A 37 -7.24 7.79 -8.54
N ALA A 38 -7.15 8.57 -7.46
CA ALA A 38 -7.69 8.17 -6.16
C ALA A 38 -9.22 7.96 -6.22
N ARG A 39 -9.97 8.84 -6.92
CA ARG A 39 -11.41 8.67 -7.14
C ARG A 39 -11.75 7.46 -8.02
N LEU A 40 -10.84 7.06 -8.91
CA LEU A 40 -10.95 5.82 -9.70
C LEU A 40 -10.57 4.55 -8.91
N GLY A 41 -10.29 4.69 -7.62
CA GLY A 41 -10.05 3.57 -6.72
C GLY A 41 -8.59 3.18 -6.55
N VAL A 42 -7.64 4.11 -6.73
CA VAL A 42 -6.22 3.89 -6.46
C VAL A 42 -5.86 4.48 -5.10
N GLY A 43 -5.69 3.63 -4.08
CA GLY A 43 -5.15 4.01 -2.77
C GLY A 43 -3.62 3.96 -2.75
N TYR A 44 -3.00 4.82 -1.96
CA TYR A 44 -1.54 4.87 -1.85
C TYR A 44 -1.07 5.07 -0.41
N LEU A 45 -0.13 4.24 0.00
CA LEU A 45 0.57 4.35 1.26
C LEU A 45 2.06 4.60 0.99
N PRO A 46 2.57 5.81 1.24
CA PRO A 46 3.97 6.15 0.99
C PRO A 46 4.91 5.47 1.98
N GLN A 47 6.19 5.41 1.61
CA GLN A 47 7.28 4.92 2.46
C GLN A 47 7.43 5.78 3.72
N GLU A 48 7.40 7.11 3.56
CA GLU A 48 7.50 8.03 4.70
C GLU A 48 6.20 8.08 5.51
N ALA A 49 6.36 8.33 6.82
CA ALA A 49 5.23 8.46 7.72
C ALA A 49 4.28 9.58 7.26
N SER A 50 3.05 9.21 6.93
CA SER A 50 2.06 10.12 6.34
C SER A 50 0.98 10.56 7.34
N VAL A 51 1.01 10.05 8.59
CA VAL A 51 0.05 10.44 9.63
C VAL A 51 0.16 11.94 9.96
N PHE A 52 -0.97 12.61 10.08
CA PHE A 52 -1.02 13.98 10.60
C PHE A 52 -0.70 13.96 12.09
N ARG A 53 0.52 14.32 12.44
CA ARG A 53 1.11 14.14 13.78
C ARG A 53 0.34 14.86 14.90
N ASN A 54 -0.23 16.02 14.61
CA ASN A 54 -0.93 16.86 15.58
C ASN A 54 -2.46 16.63 15.60
N LEU A 55 -2.92 15.63 14.86
CA LEU A 55 -4.32 15.21 14.85
C LEU A 55 -4.46 13.84 15.51
N THR A 56 -5.61 13.58 16.10
CA THR A 56 -5.97 12.27 16.63
C THR A 56 -6.10 11.25 15.49
N VAL A 57 -6.09 9.96 15.82
CA VAL A 57 -6.37 8.89 14.84
C VAL A 57 -7.75 9.09 14.20
N ARG A 58 -8.75 9.47 15.00
CA ARG A 58 -10.09 9.81 14.50
C ARG A 58 -10.06 10.90 13.45
N GLU A 59 -9.42 12.03 13.75
CA GLU A 59 -9.30 13.17 12.83
C GLU A 59 -8.49 12.83 11.58
N ASN A 60 -7.47 11.96 11.70
CA ASN A 60 -6.75 11.44 10.55
C ASN A 60 -7.64 10.66 9.58
N LEU A 61 -8.61 9.87 10.09
CA LEU A 61 -9.60 9.20 9.26
C LEU A 61 -10.62 10.19 8.69
N ASP A 62 -11.10 11.12 9.51
CA ASP A 62 -12.12 12.09 9.12
C ASP A 62 -11.67 12.97 7.95
N ILE A 63 -10.42 13.48 7.97
CA ILE A 63 -9.88 14.26 6.84
C ILE A 63 -9.93 13.48 5.51
N ALA A 64 -9.61 12.18 5.53
CA ALA A 64 -9.66 11.37 4.32
C ALA A 64 -11.12 11.13 3.85
N LEU A 65 -12.02 10.87 4.80
CA LEU A 65 -13.43 10.67 4.51
C LEU A 65 -14.14 11.95 4.01
N GLU A 66 -13.69 13.13 4.46
CA GLU A 66 -14.21 14.42 3.99
C GLU A 66 -13.92 14.68 2.50
N GLN A 67 -12.91 14.03 1.93
CA GLN A 67 -12.60 14.14 0.50
C GLN A 67 -13.46 13.21 -0.38
N THR A 68 -14.39 12.46 0.22
CA THR A 68 -15.31 11.55 -0.49
C THR A 68 -16.67 12.20 -0.70
N ASP A 69 -17.42 11.68 -1.67
CA ASP A 69 -18.82 12.11 -1.94
C ASP A 69 -19.84 11.46 -0.97
N LEU A 70 -19.36 10.83 0.11
CA LEU A 70 -20.22 10.18 1.11
C LEU A 70 -20.99 11.20 1.93
N SER A 71 -22.23 10.88 2.28
CA SER A 71 -23.01 11.64 3.26
C SER A 71 -22.36 11.59 4.65
N SER A 72 -22.75 12.49 5.54
CA SER A 72 -22.24 12.51 6.92
C SER A 72 -22.51 11.21 7.67
N GLU A 73 -23.63 10.54 7.40
CA GLU A 73 -23.98 9.25 7.97
C GLU A 73 -23.06 8.14 7.43
N GLN A 74 -22.91 8.07 6.10
CA GLN A 74 -22.03 7.10 5.46
C GLN A 74 -20.55 7.27 5.88
N ARG A 75 -20.08 8.51 6.06
CA ARG A 75 -18.73 8.78 6.59
C ARG A 75 -18.56 8.24 8.01
N ARG A 76 -19.57 8.41 8.86
CA ARG A 76 -19.53 7.90 10.22
C ARG A 76 -19.48 6.37 10.24
N ASP A 77 -20.30 5.70 9.43
CA ASP A 77 -20.35 4.25 9.33
C ASP A 77 -19.05 3.71 8.76
N ARG A 78 -18.52 4.32 7.72
CA ARG A 78 -17.23 3.96 7.13
C ARG A 78 -16.07 4.14 8.11
N ARG A 79 -16.05 5.24 8.86
CA ARG A 79 -15.07 5.43 9.92
C ARG A 79 -15.16 4.33 10.98
N GLN A 80 -16.36 3.98 11.44
CA GLN A 80 -16.56 2.94 12.44
C GLN A 80 -16.04 1.58 11.92
N GLN A 81 -16.34 1.24 10.68
CA GLN A 81 -15.83 0.03 10.03
C GLN A 81 -14.30 0.00 10.00
N LEU A 82 -13.65 1.12 9.60
CA LEU A 82 -12.19 1.22 9.58
C LEU A 82 -11.58 1.09 10.98
N ILE A 83 -12.23 1.65 12.01
CA ILE A 83 -11.79 1.52 13.41
C ILE A 83 -11.80 0.05 13.84
N GLU A 84 -12.83 -0.70 13.47
CA GLU A 84 -12.99 -2.13 13.79
C GLU A 84 -12.00 -2.99 13.00
N ASP A 85 -11.98 -2.85 11.67
CA ASP A 85 -11.13 -3.62 10.76
C ASP A 85 -9.63 -3.48 11.11
N PHE A 86 -9.21 -2.31 11.58
CA PHE A 86 -7.80 -2.00 11.89
C PHE A 86 -7.48 -1.96 13.38
N HIS A 87 -8.43 -2.37 14.24
CA HIS A 87 -8.25 -2.40 15.71
C HIS A 87 -7.75 -1.07 16.27
N LEU A 88 -8.32 0.07 15.84
CA LEU A 88 -7.88 1.40 16.24
C LEU A 88 -8.51 1.89 17.55
N SER A 89 -9.52 1.20 18.08
CA SER A 89 -10.34 1.65 19.22
C SER A 89 -9.52 2.05 20.44
N ALA A 90 -8.45 1.28 20.75
CA ALA A 90 -7.64 1.51 21.94
C ALA A 90 -6.85 2.85 21.91
N PHE A 91 -6.62 3.40 20.72
CA PHE A 91 -5.82 4.62 20.55
C PHE A 91 -6.46 5.66 19.62
N ILE A 92 -7.75 5.53 19.37
CA ILE A 92 -8.52 6.40 18.45
C ILE A 92 -8.44 7.90 18.79
N ASN A 93 -8.27 8.24 20.07
CA ASN A 93 -8.17 9.60 20.56
C ASN A 93 -6.71 10.05 20.81
N ARG A 94 -5.70 9.20 20.54
CA ARG A 94 -4.29 9.61 20.64
C ARG A 94 -3.89 10.42 19.42
N LEU A 95 -2.99 11.39 19.64
CA LEU A 95 -2.39 12.17 18.58
C LEU A 95 -1.39 11.33 17.78
N GLY A 96 -1.23 11.62 16.49
CA GLY A 96 -0.35 10.87 15.59
C GLY A 96 1.09 10.73 16.09
N PHE A 97 1.63 11.74 16.79
CA PHE A 97 2.99 11.66 17.35
C PHE A 97 3.10 10.75 18.59
N GLN A 98 1.98 10.36 19.21
CA GLN A 98 1.93 9.48 20.38
C GLN A 98 1.85 7.99 20.01
N LEU A 99 1.70 7.69 18.72
CA LEU A 99 1.52 6.33 18.24
C LEU A 99 2.87 5.58 18.16
N SER A 100 2.86 4.31 18.55
CA SER A 100 3.94 3.39 18.24
C SER A 100 4.07 3.20 16.72
N GLY A 101 5.15 2.60 16.24
CA GLY A 101 5.36 2.32 14.81
C GLY A 101 4.22 1.51 14.21
N GLY A 102 3.80 0.43 14.88
CA GLY A 102 2.70 -0.44 14.42
C GLY A 102 1.33 0.25 14.49
N GLU A 103 1.02 1.00 15.57
CA GLU A 103 -0.21 1.77 15.67
C GLU A 103 -0.31 2.84 14.58
N ARG A 104 0.80 3.54 14.32
CA ARG A 104 0.90 4.51 13.25
C ARG A 104 0.64 3.88 11.89
N ARG A 105 1.29 2.74 11.58
CA ARG A 105 1.12 2.05 10.30
C ARG A 105 -0.30 1.60 10.08
N ARG A 106 -0.98 1.06 11.11
CA ARG A 106 -2.41 0.71 11.04
C ARG A 106 -3.28 1.92 10.74
N CYS A 107 -3.03 3.06 11.38
CA CYS A 107 -3.74 4.31 11.10
C CYS A 107 -3.52 4.78 9.66
N GLU A 108 -2.31 4.73 9.14
CA GLU A 108 -1.96 5.14 7.78
C GLU A 108 -2.64 4.26 6.73
N VAL A 109 -2.64 2.93 6.92
CA VAL A 109 -3.35 2.00 6.03
C VAL A 109 -4.85 2.24 6.08
N ALA A 110 -5.45 2.36 7.26
CA ALA A 110 -6.87 2.66 7.42
C ALA A 110 -7.26 3.97 6.71
N ARG A 111 -6.41 4.99 6.80
CA ARG A 111 -6.61 6.26 6.09
C ARG A 111 -6.51 6.10 4.57
N ALA A 112 -5.56 5.33 4.06
CA ALA A 112 -5.45 5.04 2.63
C ALA A 112 -6.69 4.30 2.09
N LEU A 113 -7.35 3.51 2.94
CA LEU A 113 -8.59 2.78 2.64
C LEU A 113 -9.87 3.60 2.85
N ALA A 114 -9.76 4.81 3.36
CA ALA A 114 -10.92 5.68 3.60
C ALA A 114 -11.50 6.28 2.31
N SER A 115 -10.80 6.17 1.16
CA SER A 115 -11.27 6.70 -0.12
C SER A 115 -12.49 5.93 -0.65
N GLY A 116 -13.53 6.67 -1.08
CA GLY A 116 -14.77 6.10 -1.62
C GLY A 116 -15.64 5.34 -0.60
N ALA A 117 -16.81 4.91 -1.03
CA ALA A 117 -17.80 4.22 -0.18
C ALA A 117 -17.30 2.84 0.29
N ASN A 118 -16.63 2.11 -0.59
CA ASN A 118 -16.16 0.74 -0.35
C ASN A 118 -14.64 0.63 -0.21
N GLY A 119 -13.93 1.77 -0.17
CA GLY A 119 -12.48 1.82 -0.23
C GLY A 119 -11.94 1.73 -1.67
N PRO A 120 -10.62 1.77 -1.84
CA PRO A 120 -9.99 1.66 -3.15
C PRO A 120 -10.11 0.24 -3.71
N THR A 121 -10.11 0.12 -5.05
CA THR A 121 -10.00 -1.17 -5.76
C THR A 121 -8.56 -1.69 -5.72
N TYR A 122 -7.60 -0.77 -5.75
CA TYR A 122 -6.16 -1.07 -5.71
C TYR A 122 -5.49 -0.28 -4.60
N LEU A 123 -4.62 -0.94 -3.86
CA LEU A 123 -3.80 -0.33 -2.82
C LEU A 123 -2.31 -0.50 -3.16
N LEU A 124 -1.61 0.62 -3.28
CA LEU A 124 -0.16 0.66 -3.49
C LEU A 124 0.53 0.89 -2.14
N LEU A 125 1.42 -0.01 -1.76
CA LEU A 125 2.18 0.01 -0.50
C LEU A 125 3.67 0.17 -0.82
N ASP A 126 4.22 1.36 -0.54
CA ASP A 126 5.64 1.63 -0.77
C ASP A 126 6.44 1.31 0.49
N GLU A 127 7.28 0.28 0.41
CA GLU A 127 8.10 -0.27 1.48
C GLU A 127 7.36 -0.44 2.82
N PRO A 128 6.23 -1.18 2.85
CA PRO A 128 5.38 -1.27 4.05
C PRO A 128 6.05 -1.96 5.23
N PHE A 129 7.06 -2.79 5.00
CA PHE A 129 7.78 -3.55 6.03
C PHE A 129 9.05 -2.84 6.52
N ALA A 130 9.45 -1.72 5.90
CA ALA A 130 10.67 -1.02 6.23
C ALA A 130 10.63 -0.40 7.63
N GLY A 131 11.62 -0.72 8.47
CA GLY A 131 11.76 -0.16 9.82
C GLY A 131 10.66 -0.57 10.79
N VAL A 132 9.94 -1.64 10.51
CA VAL A 132 8.87 -2.19 11.34
C VAL A 132 9.40 -3.41 12.10
N ASP A 133 9.00 -3.59 13.36
CA ASP A 133 9.37 -4.76 14.13
C ASP A 133 8.69 -6.05 13.61
N PRO A 134 9.25 -7.25 13.85
CA PRO A 134 8.73 -8.50 13.28
C PRO A 134 7.28 -8.81 13.64
N LEU A 135 6.80 -8.44 14.83
CA LEU A 135 5.40 -8.66 15.22
C LEU A 135 4.46 -7.76 14.40
N ALA A 136 4.83 -6.49 14.26
CA ALA A 136 4.05 -5.56 13.45
C ALA A 136 4.12 -5.89 11.95
N VAL A 137 5.18 -6.51 11.44
CA VAL A 137 5.24 -7.08 10.08
C VAL A 137 4.22 -8.19 9.92
N ALA A 138 4.15 -9.14 10.86
CA ALA A 138 3.18 -10.24 10.81
C ALA A 138 1.73 -9.72 10.87
N ASP A 139 1.43 -8.76 11.73
CA ASP A 139 0.12 -8.09 11.79
C ASP A 139 -0.24 -7.44 10.45
N LEU A 140 0.71 -6.75 9.80
CA LEU A 140 0.50 -6.11 8.52
C LEU A 140 0.30 -7.13 7.39
N GLN A 141 1.01 -8.25 7.41
CA GLN A 141 0.80 -9.34 6.45
C GLN A 141 -0.60 -9.94 6.56
N LEU A 142 -1.10 -10.21 7.78
CA LEU A 142 -2.46 -10.67 8.01
C LEU A 142 -3.51 -9.67 7.50
N LEU A 143 -3.24 -8.38 7.69
CA LEU A 143 -4.10 -7.32 7.22
C LEU A 143 -4.13 -7.26 5.68
N ILE A 144 -2.97 -7.36 5.01
CA ILE A 144 -2.85 -7.43 3.55
C ILE A 144 -3.61 -8.65 3.01
N GLU A 145 -3.46 -9.82 3.64
CA GLU A 145 -4.20 -11.04 3.30
C GLU A 145 -5.71 -10.84 3.41
N GLY A 146 -6.18 -10.21 4.48
CA GLY A 146 -7.60 -9.86 4.68
C GLY A 146 -8.14 -8.92 3.60
N LEU A 147 -7.37 -7.95 3.15
CA LEU A 147 -7.75 -7.06 2.04
C LEU A 147 -7.78 -7.81 0.70
N ARG A 148 -6.76 -8.65 0.44
CA ARG A 148 -6.69 -9.50 -0.75
C ARG A 148 -7.90 -10.44 -0.85
N SER A 149 -8.28 -11.10 0.24
CA SER A 149 -9.42 -12.01 0.29
C SER A 149 -10.77 -11.34 0.00
N ARG A 150 -10.85 -10.02 0.22
CA ARG A 150 -12.01 -9.18 -0.16
C ARG A 150 -11.95 -8.71 -1.62
N GLY A 151 -10.99 -9.19 -2.42
CA GLY A 151 -10.85 -8.88 -3.85
C GLY A 151 -10.08 -7.61 -4.17
N MET A 152 -9.39 -7.01 -3.20
CA MET A 152 -8.55 -5.82 -3.44
C MET A 152 -7.26 -6.20 -4.18
N GLY A 153 -6.92 -5.48 -5.24
CA GLY A 153 -5.62 -5.58 -5.88
C GLY A 153 -4.56 -4.84 -5.05
N ILE A 154 -3.47 -5.51 -4.69
CA ILE A 154 -2.43 -4.90 -3.85
C ILE A 154 -1.10 -4.96 -4.59
N LEU A 155 -0.44 -3.80 -4.72
CA LEU A 155 0.90 -3.67 -5.28
C LEU A 155 1.85 -3.24 -4.17
N ILE A 156 2.89 -4.04 -3.94
CA ILE A 156 3.86 -3.82 -2.87
C ILE A 156 5.24 -3.59 -3.49
N THR A 157 5.96 -2.55 -3.05
CA THR A 157 7.42 -2.49 -3.20
C THR A 157 8.05 -2.70 -1.83
N ASP A 158 9.11 -3.49 -1.76
CA ASP A 158 9.94 -3.58 -0.56
C ASP A 158 11.36 -4.01 -0.92
N HIS A 159 12.29 -3.78 -0.04
CA HIS A 159 13.64 -4.30 -0.11
C HIS A 159 13.78 -5.64 0.67
N ASN A 160 12.83 -5.95 1.54
CA ASN A 160 12.72 -7.24 2.20
C ASN A 160 12.05 -8.27 1.27
N VAL A 161 12.88 -8.86 0.42
CA VAL A 161 12.39 -9.76 -0.64
C VAL A 161 11.66 -10.97 -0.07
N ARG A 162 12.14 -11.52 1.06
CA ARG A 162 11.52 -12.70 1.69
C ARG A 162 10.08 -12.43 2.11
N GLU A 163 9.86 -11.37 2.87
CA GLU A 163 8.51 -10.99 3.34
C GLU A 163 7.59 -10.64 2.17
N THR A 164 8.13 -9.97 1.15
CA THR A 164 7.37 -9.61 -0.04
C THR A 164 6.93 -10.83 -0.83
N LEU A 165 7.85 -11.75 -1.13
CA LEU A 165 7.53 -12.98 -1.88
C LEU A 165 6.56 -13.89 -1.10
N ALA A 166 6.66 -13.95 0.23
CA ALA A 166 5.73 -14.71 1.07
C ALA A 166 4.32 -14.12 1.10
N THR A 167 4.17 -12.81 0.82
CA THR A 167 2.90 -12.08 0.91
C THR A 167 2.20 -11.94 -0.45
N THR A 168 2.92 -12.09 -1.57
CA THR A 168 2.44 -11.78 -2.92
C THR A 168 2.23 -13.03 -3.79
N ASP A 169 1.24 -12.97 -4.70
CA ASP A 169 0.98 -14.03 -5.68
C ASP A 169 1.95 -13.97 -6.87
N ARG A 170 2.35 -12.74 -7.24
CA ARG A 170 3.27 -12.45 -8.36
C ARG A 170 4.31 -11.42 -7.95
N ALA A 171 5.49 -11.56 -8.50
CA ALA A 171 6.58 -10.63 -8.28
C ALA A 171 7.23 -10.15 -9.58
N TYR A 172 7.76 -8.94 -9.53
CA TYR A 172 8.57 -8.32 -10.57
C TYR A 172 9.88 -7.87 -9.93
N ILE A 173 10.98 -8.39 -10.41
CA ILE A 173 12.31 -7.94 -9.97
C ILE A 173 12.79 -6.85 -10.91
N LEU A 174 12.96 -5.66 -10.37
CA LEU A 174 13.48 -4.50 -11.09
C LEU A 174 14.98 -4.36 -10.85
N ASN A 175 15.73 -4.16 -11.92
CA ASN A 175 17.15 -3.82 -11.87
C ASN A 175 17.48 -2.75 -12.91
N ASP A 176 18.14 -1.65 -12.49
CA ASP A 176 18.51 -0.53 -13.36
C ASP A 176 17.38 -0.04 -14.28
N GLY A 177 16.17 0.09 -13.73
CA GLY A 177 14.99 0.57 -14.43
C GLY A 177 14.35 -0.43 -15.40
N ALA A 178 14.82 -1.68 -15.44
CA ALA A 178 14.27 -2.73 -16.29
C ALA A 178 13.73 -3.91 -15.45
N VAL A 179 12.76 -4.65 -16.01
CA VAL A 179 12.26 -5.88 -15.40
C VAL A 179 13.26 -7.01 -15.70
N LEU A 180 13.95 -7.48 -14.64
CA LEU A 180 14.88 -8.59 -14.71
C LEU A 180 14.17 -9.95 -14.73
N ALA A 181 13.13 -10.11 -13.92
CA ALA A 181 12.33 -11.33 -13.82
C ALA A 181 10.89 -10.96 -13.43
N ALA A 182 9.92 -11.75 -13.91
CA ALA A 182 8.51 -11.60 -13.56
C ALA A 182 7.82 -12.97 -13.60
N GLY A 183 6.96 -13.24 -12.63
CA GLY A 183 6.23 -14.51 -12.56
C GLY A 183 5.52 -14.68 -11.23
N ARG A 184 5.09 -15.90 -10.93
CA ARG A 184 4.61 -16.25 -9.59
C ARG A 184 5.74 -16.11 -8.59
N SER A 185 5.42 -15.74 -7.35
CA SER A 185 6.45 -15.51 -6.33
C SER A 185 7.39 -16.70 -6.15
N GLU A 186 6.87 -17.92 -6.18
CA GLU A 186 7.64 -19.17 -6.10
C GLU A 186 8.59 -19.35 -7.31
N GLU A 187 8.12 -19.03 -8.52
CA GLU A 187 8.92 -19.12 -9.76
C GLU A 187 10.06 -18.09 -9.74
N VAL A 188 9.76 -16.86 -9.32
CA VAL A 188 10.75 -15.79 -9.17
C VAL A 188 11.79 -16.13 -8.11
N ALA A 189 11.37 -16.71 -6.97
CA ALA A 189 12.27 -17.19 -5.92
C ALA A 189 13.20 -18.32 -6.37
N ALA A 190 12.76 -19.15 -7.32
CA ALA A 190 13.53 -20.25 -7.88
C ALA A 190 14.43 -19.82 -9.06
N ASP A 191 14.24 -18.63 -9.63
CA ASP A 191 14.99 -18.16 -10.80
C ASP A 191 16.49 -18.04 -10.49
N PRO A 192 17.38 -18.71 -11.26
CA PRO A 192 18.83 -18.69 -11.00
C PRO A 192 19.45 -17.28 -11.05
N LYS A 193 18.92 -16.36 -11.89
CA LYS A 193 19.39 -14.98 -11.98
C LYS A 193 18.99 -14.20 -10.73
N VAL A 194 17.73 -14.38 -10.28
CA VAL A 194 17.24 -13.72 -9.05
C VAL A 194 18.04 -14.22 -7.84
N ARG A 195 18.25 -15.54 -7.74
CA ARG A 195 19.09 -16.10 -6.66
C ARG A 195 20.50 -15.54 -6.66
N ARG A 196 21.15 -15.53 -7.83
CA ARG A 196 22.53 -15.05 -7.96
C ARG A 196 22.71 -13.59 -7.61
N TYR A 197 21.77 -12.73 -8.02
CA TYR A 197 21.92 -11.27 -7.92
C TYR A 197 21.22 -10.63 -6.71
N TYR A 198 20.20 -11.30 -6.13
CA TYR A 198 19.37 -10.69 -5.09
C TYR A 198 19.17 -11.54 -3.84
N LEU A 199 18.96 -12.85 -3.96
CA LEU A 199 18.56 -13.68 -2.83
C LEU A 199 19.71 -14.40 -2.14
N GLY A 200 20.80 -14.68 -2.88
CA GLY A 200 21.84 -15.62 -2.46
C GLY A 200 21.44 -17.09 -2.64
N GLU A 201 22.41 -17.98 -2.76
CA GLU A 201 22.17 -19.41 -3.05
C GLU A 201 21.42 -20.15 -1.95
N GLY A 202 21.53 -19.68 -0.69
CA GLY A 202 20.89 -20.29 0.50
C GLY A 202 19.46 -19.80 0.77
N PHE A 203 18.85 -19.00 -0.10
CA PHE A 203 17.51 -18.47 0.12
C PHE A 203 16.44 -19.57 0.09
N GLN A 204 15.57 -19.58 1.11
CA GLN A 204 14.35 -20.40 1.20
C GLN A 204 13.17 -19.47 1.55
N LEU A 205 12.04 -19.66 0.84
CA LEU A 205 10.76 -19.02 1.14
C LEU A 205 10.17 -19.60 2.41
#